data_ee04b11013e97feae6401501ba9a0dca
#
_entry.id   ee04b11013e97feae6401501ba9a0dca
#
_cell.length_a   1.000
_cell.length_b   1.000
_cell.length_c   1.000
_cell.angle_alpha   90.00
_cell.angle_beta   90.00
_cell.angle_gamma   90.00
#
_symmetry.space_group_name_H-M   'P 1'
#
loop_
_entity.id
_entity.type
_entity.pdbx_description
1 polymer ?
#
loop_
_entity_poly.entity_id
_entity_poly.type
_entity_poly.pdbx_seq_one_letter_code
_entity_poly.pdbx_strand_id
1 'polypeptide(L)'
;MLRFYTINALFLVIFSLMVFYGFFGEVSLWFYLLFILIWVTITVIGSFQIKMNYHLQSLNHNYDQTENFVSITFDDGPNEEFTPKALDLLKKYQAKATFFLIGSKAETHPNLVKKIIEEGHSIGNH
;
A
#
# COMPACT_ATOMS: atom_id res chain seq x y z
N MET A 1 -12.35 -9.85 -8.51
CA MET A 1 -11.30 -8.84 -8.41
C MET A 1 -10.28 -9.07 -9.52
N LEU A 2 -10.12 -8.14 -10.46
CA LEU A 2 -9.14 -8.28 -11.55
C LEU A 2 -7.76 -7.95 -10.99
N ARG A 3 -6.96 -8.98 -10.75
CA ARG A 3 -5.59 -8.83 -10.25
C ARG A 3 -4.61 -8.64 -11.41
N PHE A 4 -3.46 -8.02 -11.14
CA PHE A 4 -2.37 -7.82 -12.08
C PHE A 4 -2.07 -9.04 -12.96
N TYR A 5 -1.90 -10.22 -12.36
CA TYR A 5 -1.61 -11.46 -13.10
C TYR A 5 -2.72 -11.86 -14.06
N THR A 6 -3.99 -11.72 -13.66
CA THR A 6 -5.14 -12.09 -14.50
C THR A 6 -5.25 -11.17 -15.71
N ILE A 7 -5.09 -9.85 -15.50
CA ILE A 7 -5.15 -8.86 -16.58
C ILE A 7 -4.01 -9.08 -17.57
N ASN A 8 -2.79 -9.29 -17.08
CA ASN A 8 -1.63 -9.53 -17.95
C ASN A 8 -1.74 -10.86 -18.71
N ALA A 9 -2.25 -11.92 -18.09
CA ALA A 9 -2.47 -13.20 -18.76
C ALA A 9 -3.52 -13.07 -19.89
N LEU A 10 -4.65 -12.42 -19.61
CA LEU A 10 -5.67 -12.15 -20.63
C LEU A 10 -5.12 -11.28 -21.77
N PHE A 11 -4.36 -10.23 -21.42
CA PHE A 11 -3.72 -9.38 -22.41
C PHE A 11 -2.79 -10.18 -23.31
N LEU A 12 -1.92 -11.00 -22.76
CA LEU A 12 -0.98 -11.83 -23.52
C LEU A 12 -1.71 -12.81 -24.46
N VAL A 13 -2.77 -13.46 -23.98
CA VAL A 13 -3.57 -14.37 -24.79
C VAL A 13 -4.21 -13.65 -25.97
N ILE A 14 -4.89 -12.51 -25.72
CA ILE A 14 -5.56 -11.76 -26.78
C ILE A 14 -4.54 -11.19 -27.76
N PHE A 15 -3.42 -10.65 -27.26
CA PHE A 15 -2.35 -10.14 -28.11
C PHE A 15 -1.74 -11.22 -29.00
N SER A 16 -1.49 -12.41 -28.46
CA SER A 16 -0.99 -13.56 -29.23
C SER A 16 -1.99 -13.98 -30.31
N LEU A 17 -3.29 -13.99 -30.02
CA LEU A 17 -4.34 -14.29 -31.01
C LEU A 17 -4.40 -13.22 -32.10
N MET A 18 -4.24 -11.94 -31.74
CA MET A 18 -4.18 -10.85 -32.73
C MET A 18 -2.99 -10.99 -33.67
N VAL A 19 -1.81 -11.30 -33.12
CA VAL A 19 -0.60 -11.55 -33.92
C VAL A 19 -0.80 -12.76 -34.82
N PHE A 20 -1.32 -13.86 -34.28
CA PHE A 20 -1.60 -15.08 -35.06
C PHE A 20 -2.56 -14.81 -36.22
N TYR A 21 -3.66 -14.07 -35.95
CA TYR A 21 -4.61 -13.70 -36.99
C TYR A 21 -3.97 -12.78 -38.05
N GLY A 22 -3.05 -11.92 -37.65
CA GLY A 22 -2.29 -11.03 -38.56
C GLY A 22 -1.42 -11.77 -39.57
N PHE A 23 -1.07 -13.06 -39.36
CA PHE A 23 -0.40 -13.90 -40.35
C PHE A 23 -1.32 -14.37 -41.49
N PHE A 24 -2.62 -14.40 -41.26
CA PHE A 24 -3.61 -14.87 -42.21
C PHE A 24 -4.46 -13.75 -42.83
N GLY A 25 -4.42 -12.56 -42.24
CA GLY A 25 -5.20 -11.40 -42.67
C GLY A 25 -4.48 -10.08 -42.42
N GLU A 26 -4.96 -9.01 -43.07
CA GLU A 26 -4.39 -7.67 -42.86
C GLU A 26 -4.98 -7.03 -41.59
N VAL A 27 -4.23 -7.01 -40.50
CA VAL A 27 -4.56 -6.28 -39.28
C VAL A 27 -3.81 -4.94 -39.29
N SER A 28 -4.56 -3.84 -39.30
CA SER A 28 -3.94 -2.51 -39.26
C SER A 28 -3.11 -2.32 -37.99
N LEU A 29 -1.92 -1.71 -38.12
CA LEU A 29 -1.04 -1.37 -37.01
C LEU A 29 -1.75 -0.57 -35.90
N TRP A 30 -2.75 0.24 -36.26
CA TRP A 30 -3.51 1.03 -35.30
C TRP A 30 -4.26 0.19 -34.28
N PHE A 31 -4.70 -1.03 -34.61
CA PHE A 31 -5.35 -1.93 -33.66
C PHE A 31 -4.35 -2.42 -32.60
N TYR A 32 -3.12 -2.74 -32.96
CA TYR A 32 -2.07 -3.11 -32.01
C TYR A 32 -1.71 -1.95 -31.08
N LEU A 33 -1.56 -0.74 -31.62
CA LEU A 33 -1.26 0.45 -30.84
C LEU A 33 -2.39 0.79 -29.86
N LEU A 34 -3.64 0.72 -30.31
CA LEU A 34 -4.80 0.96 -29.46
C LEU A 34 -4.89 -0.08 -28.33
N PHE A 35 -4.64 -1.34 -28.64
CA PHE A 35 -4.67 -2.43 -27.66
C PHE A 35 -3.59 -2.25 -26.57
N ILE A 36 -2.36 -1.90 -26.96
CA ILE A 36 -1.26 -1.57 -26.04
C ILE A 36 -1.63 -0.35 -25.19
N LEU A 37 -2.20 0.70 -25.79
CA LEU A 37 -2.61 1.89 -25.06
C LEU A 37 -3.64 1.57 -23.97
N ILE A 38 -4.64 0.74 -24.29
CA ILE A 38 -5.65 0.28 -23.33
C ILE A 38 -4.97 -0.47 -22.17
N TRP A 39 -4.06 -1.39 -22.47
CA TRP A 39 -3.33 -2.14 -21.43
C TRP A 39 -2.52 -1.24 -20.51
N VAL A 40 -1.76 -0.29 -21.08
CA VAL A 40 -0.99 0.69 -20.31
C VAL A 40 -1.91 1.50 -19.42
N THR A 41 -3.05 1.98 -19.97
CA THR A 41 -4.01 2.77 -19.20
C THR A 41 -4.58 1.99 -18.01
N ILE A 42 -5.00 0.75 -18.21
CA ILE A 42 -5.51 -0.12 -17.14
C ILE A 42 -4.44 -0.35 -16.07
N THR A 43 -3.19 -0.61 -16.49
CA THR A 43 -2.07 -0.85 -15.57
C THR A 43 -1.75 0.39 -14.75
N VAL A 44 -1.71 1.55 -15.38
CA VAL A 44 -1.45 2.84 -14.71
C VAL A 44 -2.55 3.13 -13.70
N ILE A 45 -3.82 3.09 -14.10
CA ILE A 45 -4.94 3.34 -13.20
C ILE A 45 -4.95 2.33 -12.03
N GLY A 46 -4.74 1.04 -12.32
CA GLY A 46 -4.68 0.00 -11.30
C GLY A 46 -3.54 0.19 -10.31
N SER A 47 -2.39 0.72 -10.76
CA SER A 47 -1.23 0.98 -9.91
C SER A 47 -1.43 2.18 -8.99
N PHE A 48 -2.13 3.23 -9.44
CA PHE A 48 -2.38 4.42 -8.64
C PHE A 48 -3.55 4.26 -7.66
N GLN A 49 -4.48 3.36 -7.91
CA GLN A 49 -5.65 3.17 -7.04
C GLN A 49 -5.47 2.00 -6.07
N ILE A 50 -4.99 2.26 -4.86
CA ILE A 50 -4.79 1.26 -3.78
C ILE A 50 -6.06 0.43 -3.52
N LYS A 51 -7.25 1.05 -3.60
CA LYS A 51 -8.55 0.37 -3.41
C LYS A 51 -8.83 -0.74 -4.42
N MET A 52 -8.22 -0.69 -5.60
CA MET A 52 -8.39 -1.72 -6.64
C MET A 52 -7.64 -3.02 -6.31
N ASN A 53 -6.70 -3.00 -5.36
CA ASN A 53 -5.86 -4.15 -4.99
C ASN A 53 -5.22 -4.80 -6.23
N TYR A 54 -4.73 -3.98 -7.14
CA TYR A 54 -4.22 -4.42 -8.44
C TYR A 54 -2.97 -5.29 -8.30
N HIS A 55 -1.95 -4.78 -7.59
CA HIS A 55 -0.70 -5.50 -7.35
C HIS A 55 -0.73 -6.32 -6.05
N LEU A 56 -1.21 -5.71 -4.97
CA LEU A 56 -1.23 -6.28 -3.63
C LEU A 56 -2.61 -6.10 -3.00
N GLN A 57 -3.00 -7.05 -2.16
CA GLN A 57 -4.19 -6.89 -1.34
C GLN A 57 -3.87 -5.93 -0.19
N SER A 58 -4.42 -4.73 -0.25
CA SER A 58 -4.28 -3.72 0.78
C SER A 58 -5.37 -3.89 1.84
N LEU A 59 -4.98 -3.89 3.11
CA LEU A 59 -5.89 -3.83 4.25
C LEU A 59 -6.22 -2.36 4.55
N ASN A 60 -7.07 -1.77 3.73
CA ASN A 60 -7.45 -0.36 3.83
C ASN A 60 -8.82 -0.13 4.48
N HIS A 61 -9.53 -1.18 4.84
CA HIS A 61 -10.83 -1.12 5.46
C HIS A 61 -11.12 -2.42 6.23
N ASN A 62 -11.71 -2.28 7.43
CA ASN A 62 -12.20 -3.41 8.20
C ASN A 62 -13.74 -3.36 8.22
N TYR A 63 -14.38 -4.26 7.47
CA TYR A 63 -15.84 -4.35 7.36
C TYR A 63 -16.50 -5.04 8.56
N ASP A 64 -15.73 -5.74 9.39
CA ASP A 64 -16.25 -6.51 10.52
C ASP A 64 -16.43 -5.66 11.79
N GLN A 65 -16.01 -4.39 11.76
CA GLN A 65 -16.13 -3.49 12.89
C GLN A 65 -17.50 -2.83 12.93
N THR A 66 -18.19 -3.09 14.03
CA THR A 66 -19.52 -2.48 14.32
C THR A 66 -19.43 -1.22 15.18
N GLU A 67 -18.26 -0.97 15.81
CA GLU A 67 -18.00 0.19 16.65
C GLU A 67 -17.09 1.20 15.95
N ASN A 68 -17.25 2.47 16.33
CA ASN A 68 -16.42 3.55 15.81
C ASN A 68 -15.08 3.59 16.56
N PHE A 69 -14.02 3.08 15.95
CA PHE A 69 -12.66 3.17 16.46
C PHE A 69 -11.86 4.23 15.72
N VAL A 70 -10.95 4.89 16.45
CA VAL A 70 -9.94 5.78 15.90
C VAL A 70 -8.57 5.16 16.18
N SER A 71 -7.78 4.94 15.13
CA SER A 71 -6.38 4.53 15.27
C SER A 71 -5.49 5.76 15.26
N ILE A 72 -4.65 5.90 16.28
CA ILE A 72 -3.66 6.96 16.39
C ILE A 72 -2.33 6.41 15.88
N THR A 73 -1.72 7.10 14.92
CA THR A 73 -0.40 6.75 14.39
C THR A 73 0.53 7.96 14.43
N PHE A 74 1.81 7.68 14.65
CA PHE A 74 2.90 8.66 14.61
C PHE A 74 3.95 8.15 13.64
N ASP A 75 4.25 8.93 12.62
CA ASP A 75 5.21 8.60 11.59
C ASP A 75 6.54 9.35 11.83
N ASP A 76 7.62 8.88 11.18
CA ASP A 76 8.94 9.50 11.19
C ASP A 76 9.67 9.58 12.55
N GLY A 77 9.19 8.87 13.56
CA GLY A 77 9.83 8.82 14.87
C GLY A 77 11.07 7.88 14.95
N PRO A 78 11.69 7.75 16.15
CA PRO A 78 11.45 8.56 17.34
C PRO A 78 12.05 9.96 17.25
N ASN A 79 11.56 10.88 18.09
CA ASN A 79 12.08 12.23 18.25
C ASN A 79 12.25 12.53 19.74
N GLU A 80 13.41 13.11 20.14
CA GLU A 80 13.75 13.34 21.54
C GLU A 80 12.81 14.31 22.24
N GLU A 81 12.29 15.30 21.52
CA GLU A 81 11.40 16.30 22.07
C GLU A 81 9.93 15.87 22.07
N PHE A 82 9.46 15.34 20.94
CA PHE A 82 8.03 15.11 20.73
C PHE A 82 7.56 13.72 21.16
N THR A 83 8.40 12.69 21.02
CA THR A 83 7.99 11.32 21.40
C THR A 83 7.67 11.20 22.90
N PRO A 84 8.46 11.75 23.85
CA PRO A 84 8.09 11.72 25.26
C PRO A 84 6.79 12.47 25.57
N LYS A 85 6.56 13.64 24.94
CA LYS A 85 5.34 14.41 25.12
C LYS A 85 4.10 13.66 24.62
N ALA A 86 4.23 12.96 23.47
CA ALA A 86 3.17 12.12 22.94
C ALA A 86 2.85 10.95 23.88
N LEU A 87 3.87 10.27 24.42
CA LEU A 87 3.71 9.16 25.36
C LEU A 87 3.01 9.62 26.65
N ASP A 88 3.41 10.76 27.21
CA ASP A 88 2.79 11.32 28.41
C ASP A 88 1.30 11.65 28.17
N LEU A 89 0.98 12.18 26.98
CA LEU A 89 -0.39 12.49 26.60
C LEU A 89 -1.23 11.20 26.41
N LEU A 90 -0.68 10.20 25.70
CA LEU A 90 -1.34 8.91 25.51
C LEU A 90 -1.60 8.22 26.85
N LYS A 91 -0.65 8.27 27.77
CA LYS A 91 -0.77 7.73 29.13
C LYS A 91 -1.89 8.44 29.92
N LYS A 92 -1.93 9.77 29.85
CA LYS A 92 -2.97 10.57 30.50
C LYS A 92 -4.39 10.18 30.07
N TYR A 93 -4.57 9.87 28.78
CA TYR A 93 -5.88 9.48 28.22
C TYR A 93 -6.07 7.98 28.12
N GLN A 94 -5.15 7.17 28.66
CA GLN A 94 -5.17 5.69 28.58
C GLN A 94 -5.31 5.19 27.12
N ALA A 95 -4.83 5.96 26.17
CA ALA A 95 -4.89 5.65 24.75
C ALA A 95 -3.64 4.87 24.30
N LYS A 96 -3.83 4.04 23.27
CA LYS A 96 -2.72 3.33 22.60
C LYS A 96 -2.54 3.87 21.20
N ALA A 97 -1.30 3.78 20.70
CA ALA A 97 -0.93 4.27 19.38
C ALA A 97 0.04 3.30 18.71
N THR A 98 0.21 3.46 17.40
CA THR A 98 1.26 2.81 16.62
C THR A 98 2.28 3.86 16.21
N PHE A 99 3.55 3.57 16.44
CA PHE A 99 4.68 4.42 16.06
C PHE A 99 5.42 3.77 14.88
N PHE A 100 5.35 4.41 13.71
CA PHE A 100 6.14 4.01 12.55
C PHE A 100 7.49 4.72 12.62
N LEU A 101 8.54 3.95 12.91
CA LEU A 101 9.86 4.47 13.23
C LEU A 101 10.81 4.35 12.05
N ILE A 102 11.63 5.40 11.85
CA ILE A 102 12.75 5.36 10.92
C ILE A 102 13.91 4.61 11.59
N GLY A 103 14.43 3.56 10.95
CA GLY A 103 15.44 2.68 11.52
C GLY A 103 16.67 3.43 12.06
N SER A 104 17.22 4.37 11.28
CA SER A 104 18.38 5.17 11.72
C SER A 104 18.12 6.02 12.96
N LYS A 105 16.90 6.54 13.13
CA LYS A 105 16.51 7.28 14.34
C LYS A 105 16.26 6.33 15.51
N ALA A 106 15.74 5.14 15.27
CA ALA A 106 15.57 4.13 16.30
C ALA A 106 16.91 3.64 16.86
N GLU A 107 17.91 3.46 16.00
CA GLU A 107 19.29 3.11 16.40
C GLU A 107 19.94 4.19 17.28
N THR A 108 19.70 5.46 16.98
CA THR A 108 20.27 6.57 17.78
C THR A 108 19.53 6.82 19.09
N HIS A 109 18.28 6.35 19.21
CA HIS A 109 17.41 6.60 20.37
C HIS A 109 16.78 5.32 20.94
N PRO A 110 17.60 4.28 21.29
CA PRO A 110 17.08 2.98 21.71
C PRO A 110 16.24 3.04 22.99
N ASN A 111 16.52 3.99 23.87
CA ASN A 111 15.77 4.18 25.12
C ASN A 111 14.33 4.68 24.85
N LEU A 112 14.13 5.51 23.83
CA LEU A 112 12.79 5.94 23.43
C LEU A 112 12.01 4.80 22.81
N VAL A 113 12.65 3.99 21.98
CA VAL A 113 12.04 2.79 21.40
C VAL A 113 11.58 1.83 22.49
N LYS A 114 12.45 1.58 23.50
CA LYS A 114 12.14 0.75 24.65
C LYS A 114 10.94 1.31 25.43
N LYS A 115 10.93 2.62 25.71
CA LYS A 115 9.82 3.29 26.40
C LYS A 115 8.48 3.15 25.67
N ILE A 116 8.47 3.30 24.34
CA ILE A 116 7.27 3.11 23.51
C ILE A 116 6.69 1.70 23.73
N ILE A 117 7.55 0.67 23.72
CA ILE A 117 7.13 -0.73 23.90
C ILE A 117 6.65 -0.98 25.33
N GLU A 118 7.40 -0.51 26.35
CA GLU A 118 7.08 -0.71 27.77
C GLU A 118 5.75 -0.05 28.15
N GLU A 119 5.40 1.06 27.51
CA GLU A 119 4.10 1.71 27.70
C GLU A 119 2.96 1.05 26.89
N GLY A 120 3.26 -0.07 26.20
CA GLY A 120 2.27 -0.92 25.53
C GLY A 120 1.76 -0.36 24.21
N HIS A 121 2.56 0.41 23.49
CA HIS A 121 2.29 0.88 22.14
C HIS A 121 2.89 -0.09 21.10
N SER A 122 2.36 -0.03 19.88
CA SER A 122 2.85 -0.81 18.75
C SER A 122 3.95 -0.06 18.00
N ILE A 123 4.90 -0.82 17.42
CA ILE A 123 5.93 -0.27 16.53
C ILE A 123 5.79 -0.86 15.16
N GLY A 124 5.94 -0.02 14.14
CA GLY A 124 6.05 -0.39 12.73
C GLY A 124 7.32 0.21 12.11
N ASN A 125 7.69 -0.29 10.95
CA ASN A 125 8.78 0.28 10.16
C ASN A 125 8.23 1.37 9.23
N HIS A 126 8.97 2.50 9.15
CA HIS A 126 8.66 3.61 8.25
C HIS A 126 9.70 3.72 7.15
#